data_6c37c734bde478164bcf29f693d9992b
#
_entry.id   6c37c734bde478164bcf29f693d9992b
#
_cell.length_a   1.000
_cell.length_b   1.000
_cell.length_c   1.000
_cell.angle_alpha   90.00
_cell.angle_beta   90.00
_cell.angle_gamma   90.00
#
_symmetry.space_group_name_H-M   'P 1'
#
loop_
_entity.id
_entity.type
_entity.pdbx_description
1 polymer ?
#
loop_
_entity_poly.entity_id
_entity_poly.type
_entity_poly.pdbx_seq_one_letter_code
_entity_poly.pdbx_strand_id
1 'polypeptide(L)'
;MNSELRGTPSKGPIKARLIKLLFHKQLTRGMTLIEFQSRCVRRTEVHELVTTDQLDARPGDRIDRVGFIGFVEVLEAGVLEAGDAFYIDGRCIGHVLGFDECHFPNHYNILIGTDRSLSGNDIEGRVLGNDVEFKELI
;
A
#
# COMPACT_ATOMS: atom_id res chain seq x y z
N MET A 1 2.97 32.12 1.31
CA MET A 1 3.74 30.89 1.41
C MET A 1 4.97 30.96 0.52
N ASN A 2 6.07 30.50 1.01
CA ASN A 2 7.30 30.46 0.24
C ASN A 2 7.19 29.43 -0.88
N SER A 3 7.50 29.82 -2.11
CA SER A 3 7.45 28.93 -3.26
C SER A 3 8.43 27.76 -3.14
N GLU A 4 9.48 27.90 -2.35
CA GLU A 4 10.43 26.83 -2.09
C GLU A 4 9.82 25.61 -1.42
N LEU A 5 8.70 25.77 -0.71
CA LEU A 5 8.02 24.67 -0.05
C LEU A 5 7.11 23.89 -0.96
N ARG A 6 6.88 24.37 -2.17
CA ARG A 6 6.00 23.71 -3.11
C ARG A 6 6.60 22.40 -3.57
N GLY A 7 7.00 21.70 -3.81
CA GLY A 7 7.60 20.44 -4.18
C GLY A 7 8.17 19.70 -2.99
N THR A 8 8.09 20.27 -1.79
CA THR A 8 8.61 19.63 -0.59
C THR A 8 7.49 18.86 0.10
N PRO A 9 7.64 17.57 0.31
CA PRO A 9 6.63 16.80 1.05
C PRO A 9 6.40 17.38 2.43
N SER A 10 5.14 17.44 2.88
CA SER A 10 4.78 17.89 4.22
C SER A 10 5.03 16.82 5.28
N LYS A 11 5.27 15.58 4.85
CA LYS A 11 5.61 14.46 5.71
C LYS A 11 6.75 13.66 5.10
N GLY A 12 7.51 12.97 5.95
CA GLY A 12 8.57 12.08 5.48
C GLY A 12 8.02 10.81 4.81
N PRO A 13 8.82 10.17 3.97
CA PRO A 13 8.42 8.91 3.36
C PRO A 13 8.38 7.80 4.42
N ILE A 14 7.48 6.85 4.20
CA ILE A 14 7.46 5.62 4.99
C ILE A 14 8.32 4.62 4.23
N LYS A 15 9.24 3.98 4.92
CA LYS A 15 10.08 2.94 4.35
C LYS A 15 9.77 1.60 4.97
N ALA A 16 9.74 0.59 4.12
CA ALA A 16 9.45 -0.79 4.54
C ALA A 16 10.23 -1.74 3.64
N ARG A 17 10.17 -3.02 3.97
CA ARG A 17 10.77 -4.07 3.12
C ARG A 17 9.82 -5.24 3.02
N LEU A 18 9.84 -5.91 1.88
CA LEU A 18 9.10 -7.15 1.70
C LEU A 18 9.75 -8.26 2.52
N ILE A 19 8.96 -8.92 3.35
CA ILE A 19 9.42 -10.04 4.17
C ILE A 19 8.77 -11.36 3.80
N LYS A 20 7.67 -11.32 3.05
CA LYS A 20 7.02 -12.51 2.54
C LYS A 20 6.26 -12.16 1.27
N LEU A 21 6.46 -12.94 0.22
CA LEU A 21 5.72 -12.80 -1.04
C LEU A 21 4.47 -13.67 -1.01
N LEU A 22 3.40 -13.17 -1.60
CA LEU A 22 2.19 -13.91 -1.88
C LEU A 22 2.00 -13.93 -3.40
N PHE A 23 1.28 -14.93 -3.92
CA PHE A 23 1.31 -15.16 -5.37
C PHE A 23 -0.06 -15.27 -6.03
N HIS A 24 -1.14 -15.24 -5.26
CA HIS A 24 -2.46 -15.49 -5.83
C HIS A 24 -3.22 -14.19 -6.09
N LYS A 25 -4.27 -14.33 -6.91
CA LYS A 25 -5.24 -13.29 -7.22
C LYS A 25 -6.63 -13.85 -7.00
N GLN A 26 -7.58 -12.97 -6.70
CA GLN A 26 -8.97 -13.35 -6.51
C GLN A 26 -9.88 -12.35 -7.23
N LEU A 27 -11.06 -12.83 -7.65
CA LEU A 27 -12.05 -11.99 -8.34
C LEU A 27 -13.23 -11.61 -7.43
N THR A 28 -13.39 -12.27 -6.31
CA THR A 28 -14.53 -12.07 -5.40
C THR A 28 -14.08 -12.09 -3.95
N ARG A 29 -12.97 -11.39 -3.64
CA ARG A 29 -12.38 -11.45 -2.30
C ARG A 29 -13.27 -10.89 -1.23
N GLY A 30 -13.97 -9.79 -1.51
CA GLY A 30 -14.90 -9.20 -0.55
C GLY A 30 -14.25 -8.39 0.55
N MET A 31 -13.16 -7.70 0.26
CA MET A 31 -12.61 -6.70 1.17
C MET A 31 -13.49 -5.46 1.17
N THR A 32 -13.40 -4.66 2.23
CA THR A 32 -14.14 -3.40 2.34
C THR A 32 -13.17 -2.29 2.70
N LEU A 33 -13.18 -1.20 1.92
CA LEU A 33 -12.43 0.00 2.30
C LEU A 33 -13.08 0.61 3.54
N ILE A 34 -12.31 0.78 4.60
CA ILE A 34 -12.80 1.43 5.81
C ILE A 34 -12.90 2.93 5.60
N GLU A 35 -13.67 3.60 6.46
CA GLU A 35 -13.89 5.06 6.32
C GLU A 35 -12.64 5.88 6.62
N PHE A 36 -11.72 5.38 7.44
CA PHE A 36 -10.49 6.09 7.75
C PHE A 36 -9.52 5.98 6.60
N GLN A 37 -9.03 7.12 6.14
CA GLN A 37 -8.15 7.20 4.98
C GLN A 37 -6.69 7.42 5.36
N SER A 38 -6.36 7.33 6.64
CA SER A 38 -4.99 7.44 7.11
C SER A 38 -4.73 6.47 8.26
N ARG A 39 -3.48 6.03 8.36
CA ARG A 39 -3.02 5.16 9.44
C ARG A 39 -1.61 5.58 9.83
N CYS A 40 -1.39 5.68 11.13
CA CYS A 40 -0.03 5.81 11.65
C CYS A 40 0.57 4.41 11.72
N VAL A 41 1.70 4.22 11.06
CA VAL A 41 2.41 2.94 11.07
C VAL A 41 3.72 3.12 11.80
N ARG A 42 4.06 2.16 12.66
CA ARG A 42 5.26 2.21 13.48
C ARG A 42 6.32 1.29 12.92
N ARG A 43 7.56 1.63 13.22
CA ARG A 43 8.70 0.76 12.96
C ARG A 43 8.43 -0.62 13.58
N THR A 44 8.75 -1.66 12.84
CA THR A 44 8.58 -3.08 13.16
C THR A 44 7.18 -3.65 12.98
N GLU A 45 6.18 -2.81 12.69
CA GLU A 45 4.87 -3.35 12.33
C GLU A 45 4.94 -4.10 11.00
N VAL A 46 4.08 -5.09 10.86
CA VAL A 46 3.96 -5.89 9.65
C VAL A 46 2.54 -5.72 9.11
N HIS A 47 2.45 -5.37 7.83
CA HIS A 47 1.17 -5.19 7.15
C HIS A 47 1.17 -5.86 5.79
N GLU A 48 -0.02 -6.16 5.28
CA GLU A 48 -0.17 -6.84 4.00
C GLU A 48 -0.44 -5.84 2.88
N LEU A 49 0.23 -6.05 1.73
CA LEU A 49 0.02 -5.25 0.52
C LEU A 49 -0.88 -6.02 -0.42
N VAL A 50 -2.00 -5.39 -0.79
CA VAL A 50 -2.99 -5.94 -1.70
C VAL A 50 -3.23 -4.93 -2.81
N THR A 51 -3.20 -5.37 -4.07
CA THR A 51 -3.47 -4.50 -5.20
C THR A 51 -4.88 -4.73 -5.74
N THR A 52 -5.44 -3.70 -6.37
CA THR A 52 -6.72 -3.81 -7.06
C THR A 52 -6.78 -2.83 -8.22
N ASP A 53 -7.54 -3.19 -9.25
CA ASP A 53 -7.83 -2.30 -10.36
C ASP A 53 -9.14 -1.52 -10.18
N GLN A 54 -9.79 -1.65 -9.03
CA GLN A 54 -11.02 -0.91 -8.71
C GLN A 54 -10.67 0.51 -8.26
N LEU A 55 -10.15 1.31 -9.19
CA LEU A 55 -9.56 2.62 -8.89
C LEU A 55 -10.57 3.65 -8.40
N ASP A 56 -11.85 3.46 -8.70
CA ASP A 56 -12.92 4.38 -8.29
C ASP A 56 -13.50 4.05 -6.93
N ALA A 57 -12.96 3.05 -6.25
CA ALA A 57 -13.48 2.62 -4.96
C ALA A 57 -13.34 3.73 -3.91
N ARG A 58 -14.37 3.86 -3.09
CA ARG A 58 -14.47 4.84 -2.01
C ARG A 58 -14.64 4.14 -0.67
N PRO A 59 -14.42 4.84 0.45
CA PRO A 59 -14.71 4.28 1.75
C PRO A 59 -16.10 3.65 1.81
N GLY A 60 -16.17 2.43 2.32
CA GLY A 60 -17.38 1.64 2.38
C GLY A 60 -17.58 0.70 1.19
N ASP A 61 -16.87 0.92 0.10
CA ASP A 61 -17.01 0.08 -1.09
C ASP A 61 -16.36 -1.28 -0.90
N ARG A 62 -16.95 -2.27 -1.56
CA ARG A 62 -16.43 -3.63 -1.59
C ARG A 62 -15.35 -3.74 -2.66
N ILE A 63 -14.23 -4.36 -2.30
CA ILE A 63 -13.12 -4.63 -3.20
C ILE A 63 -13.06 -6.13 -3.43
N ASP A 64 -13.27 -6.55 -4.66
CA ASP A 64 -13.33 -7.96 -5.03
C ASP A 64 -12.14 -8.42 -5.88
N ARG A 65 -11.75 -7.63 -6.85
CA ARG A 65 -10.66 -8.01 -7.75
C ARG A 65 -9.34 -7.59 -7.13
N VAL A 66 -8.60 -8.54 -6.60
CA VAL A 66 -7.37 -8.26 -5.85
C VAL A 66 -6.23 -9.17 -6.29
N GLY A 67 -5.02 -8.66 -6.10
CA GLY A 67 -3.79 -9.42 -6.18
C GLY A 67 -3.01 -9.23 -4.88
N PHE A 68 -2.37 -10.28 -4.40
CA PHE A 68 -1.65 -10.24 -3.14
C PHE A 68 -0.15 -10.13 -3.42
N ILE A 69 0.46 -9.01 -3.02
CA ILE A 69 1.91 -8.83 -3.19
C ILE A 69 2.65 -9.55 -2.07
N GLY A 70 2.24 -9.36 -0.83
CA GLY A 70 2.91 -9.96 0.31
C GLY A 70 2.83 -9.12 1.56
N PHE A 71 3.72 -9.41 2.49
CA PHE A 71 3.83 -8.69 3.76
C PHE A 71 5.07 -7.84 3.76
N VAL A 72 4.94 -6.66 4.38
CA VAL A 72 6.06 -5.74 4.58
C VAL A 72 6.27 -5.48 6.06
N GLU A 73 7.53 -5.30 6.44
CA GLU A 73 7.89 -4.79 7.75
C GLU A 73 8.23 -3.31 7.63
N VAL A 74 7.63 -2.48 8.47
CA VAL A 74 7.89 -1.04 8.48
C VAL A 74 9.27 -0.80 9.08
N LEU A 75 10.12 -0.07 8.36
CA LEU A 75 11.48 0.29 8.79
C LEU A 75 11.54 1.73 9.30
N GLU A 76 10.82 2.63 8.69
CA GLU A 76 10.71 4.02 9.13
C GLU A 76 9.23 4.37 9.28
N ALA A 77 8.85 4.79 10.46
CA ALA A 77 7.48 5.12 10.83
C ALA A 77 6.97 6.35 10.10
N GLY A 78 5.65 6.48 10.03
CA GLY A 78 5.04 7.67 9.46
C GLY A 78 3.53 7.56 9.40
N VAL A 79 2.93 8.52 8.72
CA VAL A 79 1.50 8.57 8.49
C VAL A 79 1.22 8.16 7.05
N LEU A 80 0.58 7.01 6.88
CA LEU A 80 0.21 6.47 5.59
C LEU A 80 -1.20 6.96 5.25
N GLU A 81 -1.37 7.51 4.05
CA GLU A 81 -2.63 8.13 3.66
C GLU A 81 -3.08 7.68 2.28
N ALA A 82 -4.40 7.62 2.09
CA ALA A 82 -4.95 7.40 0.75
C ALA A 82 -4.41 8.48 -0.20
N GLY A 83 -4.00 8.06 -1.39
CA GLY A 83 -3.37 8.94 -2.36
C GLY A 83 -1.85 8.90 -2.35
N ASP A 84 -1.22 8.38 -1.31
CA ASP A 84 0.24 8.25 -1.30
C ASP A 84 0.72 7.33 -2.42
N ALA A 85 1.80 7.71 -3.07
CA ALA A 85 2.41 6.89 -4.09
C ALA A 85 3.18 5.72 -3.47
N PHE A 86 3.08 4.55 -4.08
CA PHE A 86 3.69 3.32 -3.62
C PHE A 86 4.80 2.90 -4.58
N TYR A 87 5.99 2.67 -4.02
CA TYR A 87 7.18 2.32 -4.79
C TYR A 87 7.78 1.01 -4.31
N ILE A 88 8.29 0.22 -5.25
CA ILE A 88 9.14 -0.93 -4.95
C ILE A 88 10.45 -0.73 -5.72
N ASP A 89 11.58 -0.74 -5.00
CA ASP A 89 12.91 -0.53 -5.56
C ASP A 89 12.99 0.73 -6.43
N GLY A 90 12.36 1.82 -5.98
CA GLY A 90 12.36 3.10 -6.67
C GLY A 90 11.41 3.20 -7.85
N ARG A 91 10.65 2.16 -8.14
CA ARG A 91 9.70 2.13 -9.25
C ARG A 91 8.27 2.32 -8.73
N CYS A 92 7.56 3.31 -9.26
CA CYS A 92 6.18 3.54 -8.87
C CYS A 92 5.27 2.42 -9.37
N ILE A 93 4.60 1.74 -8.45
CA ILE A 93 3.70 0.63 -8.76
C ILE A 93 2.25 1.09 -8.79
N GLY A 94 1.89 2.04 -7.94
CA GLY A 94 0.52 2.53 -7.83
C GLY A 94 0.39 3.53 -6.70
N HIS A 95 -0.82 3.65 -6.18
CA HIS A 95 -1.09 4.57 -5.09
C HIS A 95 -2.02 3.92 -4.06
N VAL A 96 -1.94 4.38 -2.83
CA VAL A 96 -2.78 3.88 -1.74
C VAL A 96 -4.23 4.31 -1.98
N LEU A 97 -5.15 3.35 -2.02
CA LEU A 97 -6.58 3.61 -2.07
C LEU A 97 -7.17 3.73 -0.68
N GLY A 98 -6.67 2.96 0.25
CA GLY A 98 -7.17 2.91 1.61
C GLY A 98 -6.78 1.62 2.30
N PHE A 99 -7.60 1.22 3.25
CA PHE A 99 -7.27 0.13 4.14
C PHE A 99 -8.48 -0.79 4.32
N ASP A 100 -8.19 -2.06 4.60
CA ASP A 100 -9.18 -3.04 5.00
C ASP A 100 -8.72 -3.64 6.33
N GLU A 101 -9.67 -3.89 7.24
CA GLU A 101 -9.38 -4.36 8.59
C GLU A 101 -9.84 -5.78 8.85
N CYS A 102 -10.04 -6.60 7.82
CA CYS A 102 -10.56 -7.94 8.02
C CYS A 102 -9.65 -8.84 8.86
N HIS A 103 -8.38 -8.51 8.99
CA HIS A 103 -7.42 -9.23 9.83
C HIS A 103 -6.98 -8.44 11.06
N PHE A 104 -7.60 -7.32 11.33
CA PHE A 104 -7.29 -6.53 12.51
C PHE A 104 -7.68 -7.32 13.78
N PRO A 105 -6.92 -7.29 14.87
CA PRO A 105 -5.74 -6.43 15.12
C PRO A 105 -4.40 -7.03 14.69
N ASN A 106 -4.38 -8.15 13.98
CA ASN A 106 -3.14 -8.76 13.54
C ASN A 106 -2.35 -7.82 12.62
N HIS A 107 -3.00 -7.33 11.58
CA HIS A 107 -2.41 -6.37 10.63
C HIS A 107 -3.51 -5.69 9.82
N TYR A 108 -3.14 -4.62 9.13
CA TYR A 108 -4.00 -3.99 8.14
C TYR A 108 -3.68 -4.55 6.76
N ASN A 109 -4.69 -4.56 5.90
CA ASN A 109 -4.48 -4.73 4.47
C ASN A 109 -4.40 -3.33 3.87
N ILE A 110 -3.24 -3.01 3.27
CA ILE A 110 -3.04 -1.74 2.58
C ILE A 110 -3.43 -1.98 1.13
N LEU A 111 -4.49 -1.31 0.69
CA LEU A 111 -5.00 -1.48 -0.67
C LEU A 111 -4.35 -0.47 -1.60
N ILE A 112 -3.68 -0.99 -2.62
CA ILE A 112 -2.93 -0.23 -3.61
C ILE A 112 -3.70 -0.28 -4.93
N GLY A 113 -4.00 0.89 -5.49
CA GLY A 113 -4.62 1.00 -6.81
C GLY A 113 -3.58 0.84 -7.91
N THR A 114 -3.85 -0.05 -8.85
CA THR A 114 -2.98 -0.35 -9.99
C THR A 114 -3.83 -0.51 -11.25
N ASP A 115 -3.22 -0.41 -12.45
CA ASP A 115 -3.95 -0.57 -13.71
C ASP A 115 -4.57 -1.96 -13.84
N ARG A 116 -3.92 -2.96 -13.27
CA ARG A 116 -4.43 -4.32 -13.14
C ARG A 116 -3.98 -4.87 -11.81
N SER A 117 -4.71 -5.84 -11.28
CA SER A 117 -4.30 -6.43 -10.01
C SER A 117 -2.95 -7.15 -10.18
N LEU A 118 -2.08 -6.96 -9.20
CA LEU A 118 -0.72 -7.51 -9.21
C LEU A 118 -0.54 -8.40 -7.99
N SER A 119 0.17 -9.50 -8.18
CA SER A 119 0.60 -10.38 -7.09
C SER A 119 2.13 -10.37 -7.00
N GLY A 120 2.68 -11.12 -6.07
CA GLY A 120 4.13 -11.25 -5.95
C GLY A 120 4.79 -11.76 -7.22
N ASN A 121 4.06 -12.53 -8.06
CA ASN A 121 4.58 -13.01 -9.34
C ASN A 121 4.80 -11.88 -10.35
N ASP A 122 4.08 -10.78 -10.22
CA ASP A 122 4.15 -9.66 -11.14
C ASP A 122 5.22 -8.64 -10.75
N ILE A 123 5.81 -8.79 -9.58
CA ILE A 123 6.83 -7.85 -9.10
C ILE A 123 8.17 -8.28 -9.68
N GLU A 124 8.77 -7.38 -10.46
CA GLU A 124 10.09 -7.61 -11.03
C GLU A 124 11.13 -7.70 -9.91
N GLY A 125 12.03 -8.69 -10.04
CA GLY A 125 13.08 -8.88 -9.06
C GLY A 125 12.66 -9.59 -7.78
N ARG A 126 11.49 -10.09 -7.67
CA ARG A 126 10.83 -10.85 -6.58
C ARG A 126 11.73 -11.42 -5.49
N VAL A 127 12.60 -10.61 -4.95
CA VAL A 127 13.53 -11.01 -3.91
C VAL A 127 13.04 -10.43 -2.60
N LEU A 128 13.01 -11.27 -1.55
CA LEU A 128 12.68 -10.77 -0.21
C LEU A 128 13.72 -9.72 0.19
N GLY A 129 13.26 -8.68 0.87
CA GLY A 129 14.11 -7.55 1.22
C GLY A 129 14.03 -6.39 0.24
N ASN A 130 13.18 -6.48 -0.79
CA ASN A 130 12.96 -5.35 -1.70
C ASN A 130 12.53 -4.12 -0.92
N ASP A 131 13.10 -2.98 -1.30
CA ASP A 131 12.78 -1.70 -0.68
C ASP A 131 11.39 -1.24 -1.11
N VAL A 132 10.58 -0.91 -0.12
CA VAL A 132 9.22 -0.38 -0.31
C VAL A 132 9.18 1.01 0.27
N GLU A 133 8.58 1.93 -0.48
CA GLU A 133 8.37 3.29 0.02
C GLU A 133 6.95 3.76 -0.29
N PHE A 134 6.40 4.52 0.65
CA PHE A 134 5.17 5.27 0.45
C PHE A 134 5.52 6.75 0.57
N LYS A 135 5.16 7.52 -0.46
CA LYS A 135 5.51 8.94 -0.53
C LYS A 135 4.27 9.75 -0.83
N GLU A 136 4.20 10.91 -0.19
CA GLU A 136 3.18 11.90 -0.50
C GLU A 136 3.30 12.34 -1.96
N LEU A 137 2.16 12.43 -2.65
CA LEU A 137 2.12 13.06 -3.97
C LEU A 137 2.12 14.57 -3.81
N ILE A 138 2.97 15.22 -4.57
CA ILE A 138 3.11 16.67 -4.54
C ILE A 138 2.64 17.25 -5.86
#